data_0ba652e82be2ef32a9f6068c0569f333
#
_entry.id   0ba652e82be2ef32a9f6068c0569f333
#
_cell.length_a   1.000
_cell.length_b   1.000
_cell.length_c   1.000
_cell.angle_alpha   90.00
_cell.angle_beta   90.00
_cell.angle_gamma   90.00
#
_symmetry.space_group_name_H-M   'P 1'
#
loop_
_entity.id
_entity.type
_entity.pdbx_description
1 polymer ?
#
loop_
_entity_poly.entity_id
_entity_poly.type
_entity_poly.pdbx_seq_one_letter_code
_entity_poly.pdbx_strand_id
1 'polypeptide(L)'
;MGDSITPLTAVPAGVQAVGFYLTGGYAVTEAQIEGRFPHRRYGWCGIDARGTMPAAQARDWETGDKAGSLEQWVTDHNTAAGRRDAVVYCNRATIPEVRQLTGSQILGQDYFLWVATLDGTLVAPGAEHIDAGPYTYPGVIACQLRGAQMTGGDWDQSLLFDGSLWVPLVPPAPMVSRAEALAAVAGAEANLAVLARAAAEMPG
;
A
#
# COMPACT_ATOMS: atom_id res chain seq x y z
N MET A 1 0.56 2.02 -9.54
CA MET A 1 -0.63 1.93 -8.68
C MET A 1 -1.71 2.82 -9.23
N GLY A 2 -2.97 2.49 -9.02
CA GLY A 2 -4.12 3.32 -9.35
C GLY A 2 -5.01 3.48 -8.13
N ASP A 3 -5.63 4.62 -8.01
CA ASP A 3 -6.70 4.88 -7.05
C ASP A 3 -7.80 5.71 -7.73
N SER A 4 -8.95 5.86 -7.10
CA SER A 4 -10.08 6.57 -7.70
C SER A 4 -11.06 7.06 -6.65
N ILE A 5 -11.54 8.26 -6.85
CA ILE A 5 -12.67 8.87 -6.13
C ILE A 5 -14.02 8.53 -6.79
N THR A 6 -14.03 7.85 -7.92
CA THR A 6 -15.21 7.43 -8.67
C THR A 6 -15.32 5.90 -8.69
N PRO A 7 -16.30 5.31 -9.38
CA PRO A 7 -16.46 3.87 -9.38
C PRO A 7 -15.17 3.12 -9.70
N LEU A 8 -14.86 2.08 -8.93
CA LEU A 8 -13.68 1.22 -9.11
C LEU A 8 -13.45 0.75 -10.55
N THR A 9 -14.50 0.79 -11.37
CA THR A 9 -14.46 0.45 -12.80
C THR A 9 -13.61 1.41 -13.62
N ALA A 10 -13.35 2.62 -13.14
CA ALA A 10 -12.48 3.57 -13.81
C ALA A 10 -11.00 3.13 -13.75
N VAL A 11 -10.59 2.47 -12.66
CA VAL A 11 -9.22 1.97 -12.51
C VAL A 11 -9.01 0.75 -13.42
N PRO A 12 -7.96 0.73 -14.28
CA PRO A 12 -7.67 -0.41 -15.13
C PRO A 12 -7.45 -1.70 -14.35
N ALA A 13 -8.04 -2.81 -14.81
CA ALA A 13 -7.94 -4.10 -14.12
C ALA A 13 -6.50 -4.64 -13.99
N GLY A 14 -5.59 -4.18 -14.85
CA GLY A 14 -4.19 -4.60 -14.87
C GLY A 14 -3.27 -3.83 -13.93
N VAL A 15 -3.77 -2.94 -13.08
CA VAL A 15 -2.93 -2.24 -12.11
C VAL A 15 -2.35 -3.23 -11.09
N GLN A 16 -1.11 -2.98 -10.68
CA GLN A 16 -0.39 -3.90 -9.78
C GLN A 16 -0.71 -3.67 -8.31
N ALA A 17 -1.16 -2.47 -7.96
CA ALA A 17 -1.58 -2.10 -6.63
C ALA A 17 -2.74 -1.10 -6.71
N VAL A 18 -3.61 -1.09 -5.71
CA VAL A 18 -4.80 -0.22 -5.67
C VAL A 18 -4.90 0.47 -4.33
N GLY A 19 -5.11 1.80 -4.35
CA GLY A 19 -5.55 2.58 -3.21
C GLY A 19 -7.04 2.87 -3.31
N PHE A 20 -7.74 2.89 -2.20
CA PHE A 20 -9.16 3.24 -2.16
C PHE A 20 -9.62 3.72 -0.78
N TYR A 21 -10.65 4.52 -0.78
CA TYR A 21 -11.20 5.08 0.44
C TYR A 21 -12.04 4.04 1.20
N LEU A 22 -11.77 3.89 2.50
CA LEU A 22 -12.58 3.10 3.44
C LEU A 22 -13.59 3.99 4.17
N THR A 23 -13.31 5.27 4.27
CA THR A 23 -14.17 6.26 4.92
C THR A 23 -14.37 7.47 4.00
N GLY A 24 -15.36 8.32 4.31
CA GLY A 24 -15.63 9.50 3.49
C GLY A 24 -16.71 9.27 2.44
N GLY A 25 -16.80 10.21 1.49
CA GLY A 25 -17.85 10.21 0.45
C GLY A 25 -17.61 9.19 -0.67
N TYR A 26 -16.39 8.70 -0.80
CA TYR A 26 -15.96 7.77 -1.85
C TYR A 26 -15.65 6.36 -1.33
N ALA A 27 -16.10 6.07 -0.11
CA ALA A 27 -15.83 4.79 0.54
C ALA A 27 -16.38 3.60 -0.27
N VAL A 28 -15.54 2.57 -0.40
CA VAL A 28 -15.88 1.29 -1.00
C VAL A 28 -15.58 0.16 -0.02
N THR A 29 -16.16 -1.00 -0.24
CA THR A 29 -15.93 -2.18 0.60
C THR A 29 -14.76 -3.01 0.08
N GLU A 30 -14.10 -3.73 0.98
CA GLU A 30 -13.05 -4.70 0.62
C GLU A 30 -13.55 -5.72 -0.40
N ALA A 31 -14.78 -6.22 -0.25
CA ALA A 31 -15.37 -7.17 -1.19
C ALA A 31 -15.49 -6.62 -2.62
N GLN A 32 -15.75 -5.31 -2.77
CA GLN A 32 -15.77 -4.65 -4.08
C GLN A 32 -14.36 -4.59 -4.70
N ILE A 33 -13.33 -4.33 -3.87
CA ILE A 33 -11.93 -4.32 -4.31
C ILE A 33 -11.50 -5.72 -4.73
N GLU A 34 -11.75 -6.72 -3.88
CA GLU A 34 -11.43 -8.13 -4.16
C GLU A 34 -12.07 -8.60 -5.47
N GLY A 35 -13.36 -8.29 -5.66
CA GLY A 35 -14.08 -8.66 -6.87
C GLY A 35 -13.54 -7.98 -8.14
N ARG A 36 -13.04 -6.74 -8.04
CA ARG A 36 -12.57 -5.97 -9.20
C ARG A 36 -11.12 -6.27 -9.57
N PHE A 37 -10.25 -6.53 -8.58
CA PHE A 37 -8.81 -6.69 -8.76
C PHE A 37 -8.26 -8.00 -8.19
N PRO A 38 -8.78 -9.15 -8.61
CA PRO A 38 -8.39 -10.45 -8.03
C PRO A 38 -6.93 -10.85 -8.32
N HIS A 39 -6.29 -10.26 -9.32
CA HIS A 39 -4.95 -10.63 -9.81
C HIS A 39 -3.89 -9.55 -9.60
N ARG A 40 -4.13 -8.56 -8.74
CA ARG A 40 -3.13 -7.54 -8.44
C ARG A 40 -1.89 -8.19 -7.79
N ARG A 41 -0.71 -7.68 -8.11
CA ARG A 41 0.56 -8.22 -7.57
C ARG A 41 0.81 -7.85 -6.12
N TYR A 42 0.46 -6.60 -5.77
CA TYR A 42 0.59 -6.06 -4.43
C TYR A 42 -0.78 -6.03 -3.78
N GLY A 43 -0.81 -5.90 -2.46
CA GLY A 43 -2.03 -5.71 -1.72
C GLY A 43 -2.79 -4.44 -2.11
N TRP A 44 -3.69 -4.07 -1.29
CA TRP A 44 -4.41 -2.81 -1.41
C TRP A 44 -4.05 -1.88 -0.25
N CYS A 45 -4.23 -0.59 -0.47
CA CYS A 45 -4.08 0.44 0.54
C CYS A 45 -5.44 1.06 0.82
N GLY A 46 -6.01 0.76 1.97
CA GLY A 46 -7.22 1.43 2.43
C GLY A 46 -6.89 2.83 2.97
N ILE A 47 -7.63 3.83 2.50
CA ILE A 47 -7.42 5.24 2.85
C ILE A 47 -8.53 5.68 3.80
N ASP A 48 -8.15 6.20 4.97
CA ASP A 48 -9.06 6.83 5.93
C ASP A 48 -9.10 8.34 5.70
N ALA A 49 -10.14 8.84 5.04
CA ALA A 49 -10.32 10.26 4.82
C ALA A 49 -10.78 11.02 6.10
N ARG A 50 -11.36 10.33 7.08
CA ARG A 50 -11.95 10.96 8.25
C ARG A 50 -11.11 10.91 9.52
N GLY A 51 -10.03 10.12 9.53
CA GLY A 51 -9.23 9.89 10.74
C GLY A 51 -9.94 9.08 11.82
N THR A 52 -10.91 8.26 11.43
CA THR A 52 -11.75 7.47 12.35
C THR A 52 -11.49 5.97 12.27
N MET A 53 -10.61 5.54 11.37
CA MET A 53 -10.32 4.13 11.11
C MET A 53 -8.81 3.86 11.17
N PRO A 54 -8.20 3.71 12.35
CA PRO A 54 -6.77 3.40 12.46
C PRO A 54 -6.35 2.07 11.81
N ALA A 55 -7.31 1.18 11.53
CA ALA A 55 -7.04 -0.05 10.80
C ALA A 55 -6.77 0.17 9.29
N ALA A 56 -7.09 1.35 8.74
CA ALA A 56 -6.71 1.73 7.39
C ALA A 56 -5.19 1.90 7.27
N GLN A 57 -4.61 1.59 6.12
CA GLN A 57 -3.16 1.70 5.90
C GLN A 57 -2.69 3.15 5.71
N ALA A 58 -3.52 3.99 5.12
CA ALA A 58 -3.21 5.39 4.87
C ALA A 58 -4.24 6.33 5.50
N ARG A 59 -3.74 7.46 5.98
CA ARG A 59 -4.55 8.62 6.38
C ARG A 59 -4.46 9.68 5.28
N ASP A 60 -5.60 10.08 4.75
CA ASP A 60 -5.66 11.23 3.86
C ASP A 60 -5.48 12.53 4.65
N TRP A 61 -4.51 13.34 4.25
CA TRP A 61 -4.23 14.64 4.85
C TRP A 61 -4.16 15.72 3.77
N GLU A 62 -5.19 15.78 2.97
CA GLU A 62 -5.37 16.83 1.97
C GLU A 62 -6.37 17.90 2.41
N THR A 63 -6.47 18.98 1.64
CA THR A 63 -7.41 20.05 1.92
C THR A 63 -8.85 19.52 1.87
N GLY A 64 -9.56 19.62 3.01
CA GLY A 64 -10.93 19.11 3.16
C GLY A 64 -11.06 17.86 4.03
N ASP A 65 -9.98 17.08 4.18
CA ASP A 65 -9.97 15.82 4.92
C ASP A 65 -9.13 15.85 6.21
N LYS A 66 -8.71 17.04 6.63
CA LYS A 66 -7.91 17.29 7.84
C LYS A 66 -8.75 17.24 9.11
N ALA A 67 -9.16 16.08 9.54
CA ALA A 67 -9.93 15.88 10.76
C ALA A 67 -9.14 15.12 11.83
N GLY A 68 -9.28 15.52 13.09
CA GLY A 68 -8.64 14.86 14.22
C GLY A 68 -7.13 15.16 14.34
N SER A 69 -6.45 14.40 15.19
CA SER A 69 -5.01 14.50 15.42
C SER A 69 -4.27 13.49 14.52
N LEU A 70 -3.35 13.98 13.70
CA LEU A 70 -2.53 13.12 12.86
C LEU A 70 -1.54 12.28 13.68
N GLU A 71 -0.93 12.86 14.71
CA GLU A 71 -0.04 12.14 15.63
C GLU A 71 -0.78 10.98 16.33
N GLN A 72 -2.00 11.24 16.82
CA GLN A 72 -2.81 10.22 17.47
C GLN A 72 -3.19 9.11 16.48
N TRP A 73 -3.59 9.47 15.27
CA TRP A 73 -3.94 8.48 14.24
C TRP A 73 -2.75 7.57 13.91
N VAL A 74 -1.53 8.12 13.72
CA VAL A 74 -0.31 7.34 13.48
C VAL A 74 -0.03 6.39 14.65
N THR A 75 -0.16 6.89 15.88
CA THR A 75 0.03 6.09 17.09
C THR A 75 -0.96 4.93 17.19
N ASP A 76 -2.23 5.22 16.95
CA ASP A 76 -3.31 4.23 17.02
C ASP A 76 -3.17 3.18 15.91
N HIS A 77 -2.82 3.60 14.69
CA HIS A 77 -2.53 2.70 13.58
C HIS A 77 -1.40 1.72 13.93
N ASN A 78 -0.24 2.25 14.33
CA ASN A 78 0.93 1.44 14.64
C ASN A 78 0.67 0.48 15.81
N THR A 79 -0.15 0.89 16.77
CA THR A 79 -0.58 0.05 17.89
C THR A 79 -1.49 -1.08 17.40
N ALA A 80 -2.49 -0.76 16.59
CA ALA A 80 -3.44 -1.72 16.05
C ALA A 80 -2.78 -2.72 15.09
N ALA A 81 -1.86 -2.25 14.25
CA ALA A 81 -1.12 -3.08 13.31
C ALA A 81 -0.01 -3.91 13.97
N GLY A 82 0.43 -3.53 15.18
CA GLY A 82 1.58 -4.16 15.87
C GLY A 82 2.91 -3.92 15.14
N ARG A 83 2.97 -2.95 14.24
CA ARG A 83 4.15 -2.56 13.45
C ARG A 83 4.06 -1.09 13.08
N ARG A 84 5.19 -0.49 12.70
CA ARG A 84 5.28 0.92 12.31
C ARG A 84 5.20 1.03 10.80
N ASP A 85 4.00 1.15 10.28
CA ASP A 85 3.73 1.20 8.85
C ASP A 85 2.61 2.16 8.46
N ALA A 86 2.26 3.09 9.34
CA ALA A 86 1.31 4.14 9.04
C ALA A 86 1.74 4.93 7.79
N VAL A 87 0.82 5.15 6.87
CA VAL A 87 1.05 5.96 5.67
C VAL A 87 0.22 7.24 5.76
N VAL A 88 0.83 8.37 5.44
CA VAL A 88 0.11 9.64 5.28
C VAL A 88 0.08 9.99 3.80
N TYR A 89 -1.10 9.98 3.22
CA TYR A 89 -1.34 10.51 1.88
C TYR A 89 -1.52 12.02 1.97
N CYS A 90 -0.71 12.78 1.25
CA CYS A 90 -0.72 14.23 1.30
C CYS A 90 -0.18 14.84 -0.01
N ASN A 91 -0.50 16.09 -0.29
CA ASN A 91 0.16 16.78 -1.39
C ASN A 91 1.56 17.30 -0.96
N ARG A 92 2.43 17.54 -1.96
CA ARG A 92 3.80 18.01 -1.71
C ARG A 92 3.87 19.26 -0.84
N ALA A 93 2.95 20.21 -1.02
CA ALA A 93 2.96 21.47 -0.28
C ALA A 93 2.61 21.29 1.19
N THR A 94 1.93 20.21 1.57
CA THR A 94 1.53 19.92 2.96
C THR A 94 2.52 19.04 3.71
N ILE A 95 3.61 18.55 3.09
CA ILE A 95 4.63 17.76 3.80
C ILE A 95 5.18 18.46 5.05
N PRO A 96 5.53 19.77 5.04
CA PRO A 96 6.00 20.44 6.26
C PRO A 96 4.94 20.45 7.37
N GLU A 97 3.67 20.62 7.02
CA GLU A 97 2.55 20.56 7.95
C GLU A 97 2.39 19.16 8.55
N VAL A 98 2.42 18.12 7.70
CA VAL A 98 2.37 16.71 8.15
C VAL A 98 3.47 16.43 9.17
N ARG A 99 4.71 16.84 8.88
CA ARG A 99 5.84 16.64 9.79
C ARG A 99 5.67 17.39 11.12
N GLN A 100 5.05 18.55 11.10
CA GLN A 100 4.75 19.30 12.33
C GLN A 100 3.64 18.60 13.15
N LEU A 101 2.59 18.13 12.49
CA LEU A 101 1.40 17.59 13.13
C LEU A 101 1.54 16.12 13.57
N THR A 102 2.55 15.42 13.07
CA THR A 102 2.91 14.09 13.57
C THR A 102 3.73 14.12 14.87
N GLY A 103 4.09 15.32 15.34
CA GLY A 103 4.68 15.54 16.67
C GLY A 103 5.99 14.80 16.86
N SER A 104 5.99 13.83 17.77
CA SER A 104 7.17 13.02 18.11
C SER A 104 7.43 11.86 17.14
N GLN A 105 6.52 11.58 16.21
CA GLN A 105 6.66 10.48 15.26
C GLN A 105 7.73 10.80 14.20
N ILE A 106 8.55 9.81 13.85
CA ILE A 106 9.70 9.97 12.96
C ILE A 106 9.35 9.49 11.56
N LEU A 107 9.44 10.42 10.58
CA LEU A 107 9.25 10.11 9.17
C LEU A 107 10.30 9.07 8.69
N GLY A 108 9.82 8.03 8.02
CA GLY A 108 10.64 6.91 7.56
C GLY A 108 10.90 5.84 8.63
N GLN A 109 10.33 6.00 9.83
CA GLN A 109 10.42 5.02 10.92
C GLN A 109 9.05 4.71 11.53
N ASP A 110 8.31 5.74 11.93
CA ASP A 110 7.01 5.60 12.58
C ASP A 110 5.85 5.80 11.60
N TYR A 111 6.11 6.57 10.54
CA TYR A 111 5.17 6.76 9.44
C TYR A 111 5.89 7.02 8.12
N PHE A 112 5.17 6.87 7.03
CA PHE A 112 5.64 6.98 5.66
C PHE A 112 4.74 7.92 4.86
N LEU A 113 5.22 8.38 3.68
CA LEU A 113 4.48 9.31 2.83
C LEU A 113 4.08 8.68 1.51
N TRP A 114 2.84 8.89 1.14
CA TRP A 114 2.35 8.79 -0.22
C TRP A 114 2.04 10.21 -0.71
N VAL A 115 2.86 10.73 -1.60
CA VAL A 115 2.83 12.15 -1.96
C VAL A 115 2.10 12.37 -3.28
N ALA A 116 1.07 13.21 -3.28
CA ALA A 116 0.40 13.69 -4.48
C ALA A 116 1.08 14.97 -5.01
N THR A 117 1.48 14.97 -6.26
CA THR A 117 2.02 16.16 -6.94
C THR A 117 1.08 16.66 -8.02
N LEU A 118 0.38 15.75 -8.70
CA LEU A 118 -0.61 15.99 -9.76
C LEU A 118 -0.09 16.75 -11.00
N ASP A 119 1.11 17.31 -10.92
CA ASP A 119 1.77 18.08 -11.99
C ASP A 119 2.88 17.27 -12.71
N GLY A 120 3.05 15.99 -12.35
CA GLY A 120 4.08 15.11 -12.87
C GLY A 120 5.45 15.25 -12.19
N THR A 121 5.58 16.13 -11.20
CA THR A 121 6.82 16.28 -10.44
C THR A 121 7.08 15.04 -9.60
N LEU A 122 8.27 14.44 -9.74
CA LEU A 122 8.63 13.28 -8.96
C LEU A 122 9.04 13.69 -7.54
N VAL A 123 8.43 13.03 -6.54
CA VAL A 123 8.91 13.02 -5.15
C VAL A 123 9.33 11.58 -4.84
N ALA A 124 10.60 11.39 -4.54
CA ALA A 124 11.20 10.07 -4.39
C ALA A 124 11.73 9.83 -2.95
N PRO A 125 11.95 8.58 -2.53
CA PRO A 125 12.63 8.29 -1.28
C PRO A 125 14.08 8.75 -1.31
N GLY A 126 14.57 9.28 -0.20
CA GLY A 126 15.95 9.74 -0.07
C GLY A 126 16.15 10.68 1.11
N ALA A 127 17.39 11.16 1.29
CA ALA A 127 17.66 12.25 2.21
C ALA A 127 16.88 13.51 1.76
N GLU A 128 16.44 14.32 2.72
CA GLU A 128 15.61 15.50 2.41
C GLU A 128 16.36 16.45 1.47
N HIS A 129 15.77 16.70 0.33
CA HIS A 129 16.27 17.63 -0.69
C HIS A 129 15.07 18.33 -1.35
N ILE A 130 15.00 19.63 -1.23
CA ILE A 130 13.85 20.45 -1.65
C ILE A 130 14.17 21.45 -2.75
N ASP A 131 15.45 21.63 -3.10
CA ASP A 131 15.87 22.58 -4.12
C ASP A 131 16.00 21.90 -5.49
N ALA A 132 15.39 22.50 -6.51
CA ALA A 132 15.57 22.20 -7.93
C ALA A 132 15.38 20.72 -8.37
N GLY A 133 14.48 19.95 -7.79
CA GLY A 133 14.03 18.59 -8.19
C GLY A 133 15.09 17.63 -8.75
N PRO A 134 14.93 16.34 -8.64
CA PRO A 134 13.77 15.71 -8.02
C PRO A 134 13.73 15.96 -6.52
N TYR A 135 12.54 16.24 -6.00
CA TYR A 135 12.36 16.34 -4.56
C TYR A 135 12.52 14.96 -3.92
N THR A 136 13.23 14.90 -2.80
CA THR A 136 13.40 13.66 -2.02
C THR A 136 13.07 13.88 -0.56
N TYR A 137 12.45 12.86 0.06
CA TYR A 137 12.18 12.84 1.50
C TYR A 137 12.40 11.43 2.05
N PRO A 138 12.85 11.29 3.29
CA PRO A 138 12.90 10.00 3.94
C PRO A 138 11.48 9.42 4.03
N GLY A 139 11.34 8.10 3.87
CA GLY A 139 10.06 7.41 4.04
C GLY A 139 8.99 7.70 2.98
N VAL A 140 9.32 8.28 1.83
CA VAL A 140 8.38 8.31 0.69
C VAL A 140 8.27 6.90 0.12
N ILE A 141 7.05 6.36 0.08
CA ILE A 141 6.76 5.01 -0.45
C ILE A 141 6.01 5.03 -1.77
N ALA A 142 5.30 6.10 -2.06
CA ALA A 142 4.61 6.28 -3.32
C ALA A 142 4.51 7.76 -3.69
N CYS A 143 4.45 8.03 -4.99
CA CYS A 143 4.23 9.37 -5.54
C CYS A 143 3.12 9.32 -6.58
N GLN A 144 2.03 10.05 -6.35
CA GLN A 144 0.95 10.25 -7.31
C GLN A 144 1.36 11.37 -8.26
N LEU A 145 1.71 10.97 -9.47
CA LEU A 145 2.22 11.87 -10.51
C LEU A 145 1.11 12.51 -11.34
N ARG A 146 -0.04 11.81 -11.45
CA ARG A 146 -1.12 12.19 -12.34
C ARG A 146 -2.47 12.00 -11.65
N GLY A 147 -3.26 13.05 -11.64
CA GLY A 147 -4.65 12.99 -11.27
C GLY A 147 -5.54 12.47 -12.41
N ALA A 148 -6.80 12.24 -12.09
CA ALA A 148 -7.82 11.72 -12.99
C ALA A 148 -7.91 12.46 -14.32
N GLN A 149 -7.76 13.77 -14.32
CA GLN A 149 -7.79 14.60 -15.53
C GLN A 149 -6.65 14.29 -16.53
N MET A 150 -5.49 13.85 -16.03
CA MET A 150 -4.31 13.55 -16.85
C MET A 150 -4.27 12.12 -17.36
N THR A 151 -5.02 11.21 -16.74
CA THR A 151 -5.11 9.80 -17.15
C THR A 151 -6.16 9.57 -18.24
N GLY A 152 -6.99 10.56 -18.52
CA GLY A 152 -8.12 10.44 -19.45
C GLY A 152 -9.27 9.62 -18.91
N GLY A 153 -9.30 9.38 -17.58
CA GLY A 153 -10.32 8.64 -16.86
C GLY A 153 -10.47 9.16 -15.43
N ASP A 154 -11.37 8.59 -14.68
CA ASP A 154 -11.66 9.00 -13.30
C ASP A 154 -10.78 8.26 -12.28
N TRP A 155 -9.49 8.12 -12.54
CA TRP A 155 -8.56 7.42 -11.67
C TRP A 155 -7.19 8.11 -11.63
N ASP A 156 -6.51 7.96 -10.53
CA ASP A 156 -5.21 8.56 -10.26
C ASP A 156 -4.09 7.55 -10.43
N GLN A 157 -2.94 8.01 -10.89
CA GLN A 157 -1.79 7.17 -11.16
C GLN A 157 -0.63 7.50 -10.24
N SER A 158 -0.20 6.51 -9.47
CA SER A 158 0.96 6.60 -8.58
C SER A 158 2.09 5.67 -9.00
N LEU A 159 3.32 6.15 -8.81
CA LEU A 159 4.52 5.32 -8.79
C LEU A 159 4.73 4.76 -7.38
N LEU A 160 4.80 3.46 -7.25
CA LEU A 160 5.05 2.78 -5.98
C LEU A 160 6.53 2.44 -5.87
N PHE A 161 7.21 2.96 -4.83
CA PHE A 161 8.62 2.67 -4.54
C PHE A 161 8.78 1.48 -3.60
N ASP A 162 7.90 1.41 -2.59
CA ASP A 162 7.89 0.30 -1.64
C ASP A 162 6.47 -0.21 -1.44
N GLY A 163 6.22 -1.43 -1.87
CA GLY A 163 4.93 -2.11 -1.71
C GLY A 163 4.86 -3.01 -0.47
N SER A 164 5.93 -3.12 0.31
CA SER A 164 6.00 -4.03 1.48
C SER A 164 5.09 -3.58 2.62
N LEU A 165 4.78 -2.28 2.68
CA LEU A 165 3.89 -1.70 3.69
C LEU A 165 2.39 -1.92 3.40
N TRP A 166 2.07 -2.46 2.24
CA TRP A 166 0.69 -2.63 1.80
C TRP A 166 0.19 -4.01 2.21
N VAL A 167 -1.09 -4.08 2.52
CA VAL A 167 -1.70 -5.36 2.90
C VAL A 167 -1.45 -6.38 1.80
N PRO A 168 -0.76 -7.49 2.10
CA PRO A 168 -0.58 -8.53 1.11
C PRO A 168 -1.93 -9.07 0.68
N LEU A 169 -2.10 -9.29 -0.61
CA LEU A 169 -3.27 -9.97 -1.16
C LEU A 169 -3.41 -11.42 -0.75
N VAL A 170 -2.34 -11.99 -0.27
CA VAL A 170 -2.39 -13.35 0.24
C VAL A 170 -3.21 -13.28 1.51
N PRO A 171 -4.45 -13.84 1.51
CA PRO A 171 -5.07 -14.16 2.78
C PRO A 171 -3.99 -14.89 3.57
N PRO A 172 -3.84 -14.64 4.89
CA PRO A 172 -2.88 -15.37 5.70
C PRO A 172 -3.03 -16.81 5.29
N ALA A 173 -1.96 -17.41 4.75
CA ALA A 173 -2.00 -18.79 4.27
C ALA A 173 -2.74 -19.54 5.34
N PRO A 174 -3.83 -20.27 5.03
CA PRO A 174 -4.63 -20.91 6.04
C PRO A 174 -3.63 -21.55 6.97
N MET A 175 -3.68 -21.24 8.26
CA MET A 175 -2.65 -21.69 9.21
C MET A 175 -2.67 -23.21 9.09
N VAL A 176 -1.80 -23.72 8.22
CA VAL A 176 -1.63 -25.14 7.99
C VAL A 176 -1.23 -25.66 9.34
N SER A 177 -2.02 -26.52 9.89
CA SER A 177 -1.67 -27.14 11.16
C SER A 177 -0.28 -27.78 11.01
N ARG A 178 0.49 -27.86 12.08
CA ARG A 178 1.80 -28.52 12.03
C ARG A 178 1.72 -29.91 11.40
N ALA A 179 0.60 -30.61 11.57
CA ALA A 179 0.34 -31.90 10.96
C ALA A 179 0.20 -31.82 9.43
N GLU A 180 -0.52 -30.83 8.92
CA GLU A 180 -0.66 -30.62 7.47
C GLU A 180 0.67 -30.19 6.83
N ALA A 181 1.44 -29.31 7.50
CA ALA A 181 2.77 -28.93 7.03
C ALA A 181 3.73 -30.13 6.99
N LEU A 182 3.72 -30.98 8.01
CA LEU A 182 4.51 -32.22 8.03
C LEU A 182 4.07 -33.23 6.96
N ALA A 183 2.77 -33.36 6.72
CA ALA A 183 2.24 -34.21 5.64
C ALA A 183 2.65 -33.71 4.26
N ALA A 184 2.64 -32.39 4.03
CA ALA A 184 3.09 -31.80 2.78
C ALA A 184 4.59 -32.02 2.53
N VAL A 185 5.43 -31.89 3.57
CA VAL A 185 6.86 -32.17 3.49
C VAL A 185 7.10 -33.65 3.19
N ALA A 186 6.44 -34.57 3.87
CA ALA A 186 6.55 -36.01 3.63
C ALA A 186 6.12 -36.38 2.20
N GLY A 187 5.06 -35.75 1.67
CA GLY A 187 4.63 -35.93 0.29
C GLY A 187 5.66 -35.43 -0.74
N ALA A 188 6.31 -34.29 -0.45
CA ALA A 188 7.37 -33.74 -1.32
C ALA A 188 8.63 -34.65 -1.33
N GLU A 189 9.03 -35.19 -0.17
CA GLU A 189 10.13 -36.13 -0.05
C GLU A 189 9.86 -37.45 -0.80
N ALA A 190 8.63 -37.99 -0.73
CA ALA A 190 8.22 -39.15 -1.47
C ALA A 190 8.28 -38.93 -2.99
N ASN A 191 7.82 -37.75 -3.46
CA ASN A 191 7.92 -37.38 -4.88
C ASN A 191 9.37 -37.24 -5.36
N LEU A 192 10.24 -36.64 -4.55
CA LEU A 192 11.68 -36.55 -4.85
C LEU A 192 12.33 -37.93 -4.95
N ALA A 193 11.97 -38.87 -4.07
CA ALA A 193 12.48 -40.25 -4.13
C ALA A 193 12.04 -40.98 -5.41
N VAL A 194 10.80 -40.78 -5.87
CA VAL A 194 10.28 -41.31 -7.12
C VAL A 194 11.05 -40.72 -8.33
N LEU A 195 11.28 -39.42 -8.35
CA LEU A 195 12.02 -38.76 -9.43
C LEU A 195 13.49 -39.21 -9.47
N ALA A 196 14.11 -39.34 -8.29
CA ALA A 196 15.51 -39.87 -8.21
C ALA A 196 15.64 -41.29 -8.74
N ARG A 197 14.65 -42.13 -8.47
CA ARG A 197 14.62 -43.52 -8.99
C ARG A 197 14.41 -43.54 -10.49
N ALA A 198 13.48 -42.76 -11.02
CA ALA A 198 13.25 -42.64 -12.44
C ALA A 198 14.50 -42.12 -13.20
N ALA A 199 15.20 -41.15 -12.61
CA ALA A 199 16.45 -40.63 -13.19
C ALA A 199 17.58 -41.68 -13.20
N ALA A 200 17.66 -42.58 -12.21
CA ALA A 200 18.65 -43.66 -12.16
C ALA A 200 18.38 -44.80 -13.16
N GLU A 201 17.15 -44.94 -13.62
CA GLU A 201 16.71 -45.98 -14.59
C GLU A 201 16.76 -45.48 -16.06
N MET A 202 17.12 -44.21 -16.31
CA MET A 202 17.24 -43.66 -17.67
C MET A 202 18.54 -44.16 -18.30
N PRO A 203 18.47 -44.81 -19.50
CA PRO A 203 19.66 -45.19 -20.22
C PRO A 203 20.47 -43.98 -20.65
N GLY A 204 21.79 -44.00 -20.47
CA GLY A 204 22.73 -42.97 -20.88
C GLY A 204 22.88 -42.84 -22.39
#